data_af183771cbcb9df9f0b0c684070cf2a7
#
_entry.id   af183771cbcb9df9f0b0c684070cf2a7
#
_cell.length_a   1.000
_cell.length_b   1.000
_cell.length_c   1.000
_cell.angle_alpha   90.00
_cell.angle_beta   90.00
_cell.angle_gamma   90.00
#
_symmetry.space_group_name_H-M   'P 1'
#
loop_
_entity.id
_entity.type
_entity.pdbx_description
1 polymer ?
#
loop_
_entity_poly.entity_id
_entity_poly.type
_entity_poly.pdbx_seq_one_letter_code
_entity_poly.pdbx_strand_id
1 'polypeptide(L)'
;MAGGPYDALMTRVLLAEDDPAISEPLARALRREGYDVDVRADGRAALEGVQQNPDLVVLDLGLPYIDGLEVCRRIRAEGRSVPVLILTGRSDEGDLVVGLDAGADDYVTKPFRLAELLARVRALLRRQPIEPGSSDAVVRIDSDGRRAFVNENELQLTAKEFDLLRVLVREQGKVVSREQLLREIWDTVWFGSTKTLDMHVSFLRRKLADAGEDPDNISTLRGFGYRYET
;
A
#
# COMPACT_ATOMS: atom_id res chain seq x y z
N MET A 1 8.79 -19.99 37.03
CA MET A 1 9.42 -18.93 36.21
C MET A 1 8.31 -18.35 35.35
N ALA A 2 7.90 -17.16 35.71
CA ALA A 2 6.77 -16.47 35.08
C ALA A 2 7.25 -15.79 33.79
N GLY A 3 6.71 -16.20 32.64
CA GLY A 3 6.82 -15.47 31.39
C GLY A 3 6.04 -14.18 31.54
N GLY A 4 6.71 -13.03 31.36
CA GLY A 4 6.11 -11.72 31.47
C GLY A 4 5.15 -11.43 30.31
N PRO A 5 4.10 -10.59 30.50
CA PRO A 5 3.05 -10.34 29.54
C PRO A 5 3.41 -9.20 28.54
N TYR A 6 4.61 -9.20 27.97
CA TYR A 6 5.05 -8.25 26.92
C TYR A 6 5.83 -8.97 25.83
N ASP A 7 5.18 -9.93 25.20
CA ASP A 7 5.53 -10.28 23.81
C ASP A 7 4.76 -9.29 22.92
N ALA A 8 5.25 -8.04 22.89
CA ALA A 8 4.78 -7.07 21.92
C ALA A 8 5.17 -7.65 20.54
N LEU A 9 4.17 -8.12 19.79
CA LEU A 9 4.34 -8.63 18.43
C LEU A 9 5.13 -7.59 17.64
N MET A 10 6.44 -7.84 17.47
CA MET A 10 7.31 -6.95 16.70
C MET A 10 6.77 -6.89 15.27
N THR A 11 6.60 -5.70 14.73
CA THR A 11 6.18 -5.50 13.33
C THR A 11 7.16 -6.20 12.41
N ARG A 12 6.66 -7.14 11.63
CA ARG A 12 7.47 -7.99 10.76
C ARG A 12 7.52 -7.43 9.34
N VAL A 13 8.72 -7.21 8.82
CA VAL A 13 8.99 -6.75 7.46
C VAL A 13 9.68 -7.85 6.68
N LEU A 14 9.07 -8.28 5.57
CA LEU A 14 9.72 -9.12 4.57
C LEU A 14 10.48 -8.22 3.59
N LEU A 15 11.79 -8.40 3.48
CA LEU A 15 12.65 -7.70 2.53
C LEU A 15 13.13 -8.69 1.46
N ALA A 16 12.61 -8.56 0.24
CA ALA A 16 13.00 -9.36 -0.91
C ALA A 16 13.91 -8.53 -1.84
N GLU A 17 15.20 -8.77 -1.79
CA GLU A 17 16.26 -8.07 -2.53
C GLU A 17 17.46 -9.00 -2.68
N ASP A 18 17.90 -9.24 -3.91
CA ASP A 18 18.97 -10.20 -4.22
C ASP A 18 20.39 -9.61 -4.09
N ASP A 19 20.54 -8.27 -4.19
CA ASP A 19 21.84 -7.62 -4.04
C ASP A 19 22.17 -7.41 -2.54
N PRO A 20 23.21 -8.11 -2.00
CA PRO A 20 23.64 -7.92 -0.62
C PRO A 20 24.12 -6.49 -0.31
N ALA A 21 24.60 -5.74 -1.32
CA ALA A 21 25.00 -4.36 -1.15
C ALA A 21 23.82 -3.43 -0.84
N ILE A 22 22.60 -3.85 -1.17
CA ILE A 22 21.35 -3.14 -0.88
C ILE A 22 20.65 -3.77 0.33
N SER A 23 20.45 -5.10 0.31
CA SER A 23 19.64 -5.80 1.32
C SER A 23 20.23 -5.74 2.72
N GLU A 24 21.56 -5.89 2.89
CA GLU A 24 22.18 -5.86 4.21
C GLU A 24 22.11 -4.49 4.90
N PRO A 25 22.50 -3.35 4.26
CA PRO A 25 22.37 -2.04 4.88
C PRO A 25 20.90 -1.69 5.19
N LEU A 26 19.98 -2.06 4.30
CA LEU A 26 18.54 -1.80 4.45
C LEU A 26 17.97 -2.62 5.61
N ALA A 27 18.28 -3.91 5.71
CA ALA A 27 17.85 -4.75 6.81
C ALA A 27 18.37 -4.24 8.16
N ARG A 28 19.66 -3.80 8.21
CA ARG A 28 20.21 -3.19 9.44
C ARG A 28 19.48 -1.91 9.83
N ALA A 29 19.14 -1.08 8.86
CA ALA A 29 18.40 0.15 9.12
C ALA A 29 16.98 -0.12 9.63
N LEU A 30 16.25 -1.04 9.01
CA LEU A 30 14.91 -1.45 9.44
C LEU A 30 14.93 -2.06 10.85
N ARG A 31 15.92 -2.91 11.17
CA ARG A 31 16.06 -3.46 12.52
C ARG A 31 16.37 -2.38 13.58
N ARG A 32 17.09 -1.32 13.22
CA ARG A 32 17.32 -0.16 14.11
C ARG A 32 16.05 0.64 14.38
N GLU A 33 15.09 0.65 13.46
CA GLU A 33 13.76 1.22 13.64
C GLU A 33 12.84 0.32 14.49
N GLY A 34 13.30 -0.87 14.90
CA GLY A 34 12.54 -1.78 15.77
C GLY A 34 11.73 -2.84 15.01
N TYR A 35 11.95 -3.05 13.72
CA TYR A 35 11.27 -4.08 12.94
C TYR A 35 11.98 -5.43 13.02
N ASP A 36 11.19 -6.53 13.03
CA ASP A 36 11.69 -7.87 12.74
C ASP A 36 11.81 -8.03 11.22
N VAL A 37 13.02 -8.32 10.71
CA VAL A 37 13.28 -8.31 9.27
C VAL A 37 13.70 -9.68 8.78
N ASP A 38 12.85 -10.28 7.94
CA ASP A 38 13.10 -11.48 7.17
C ASP A 38 13.64 -11.10 5.79
N VAL A 39 14.86 -11.51 5.45
CA VAL A 39 15.51 -11.17 4.18
C VAL A 39 15.45 -12.37 3.24
N ARG A 40 15.00 -12.15 2.01
CA ARG A 40 14.89 -13.16 0.96
C ARG A 40 15.59 -12.68 -0.31
N ALA A 41 16.39 -13.54 -0.93
CA ALA A 41 17.24 -13.17 -2.06
C ALA A 41 16.65 -13.53 -3.43
N ASP A 42 15.44 -14.07 -3.48
CA ASP A 42 14.76 -14.42 -4.72
C ASP A 42 13.23 -14.44 -4.57
N GLY A 43 12.52 -14.45 -5.71
CA GLY A 43 11.06 -14.38 -5.71
C GLY A 43 10.35 -15.62 -5.18
N ARG A 44 10.97 -16.82 -5.24
CA ARG A 44 10.40 -18.05 -4.63
C ARG A 44 10.46 -17.96 -3.13
N ALA A 45 11.65 -17.63 -2.60
CA ALA A 45 11.85 -17.42 -1.17
C ALA A 45 10.98 -16.28 -0.63
N ALA A 46 10.74 -15.22 -1.43
CA ALA A 46 9.84 -14.13 -1.08
C ALA A 46 8.39 -14.64 -0.88
N LEU A 47 7.87 -15.45 -1.81
CA LEU A 47 6.52 -16.04 -1.68
C LEU A 47 6.39 -16.97 -0.45
N GLU A 48 7.45 -17.72 -0.13
CA GLU A 48 7.47 -18.52 1.12
C GLU A 48 7.44 -17.62 2.36
N GLY A 49 8.17 -16.50 2.34
CA GLY A 49 8.17 -15.51 3.42
C GLY A 49 6.81 -14.84 3.62
N VAL A 50 6.06 -14.59 2.55
CA VAL A 50 4.69 -14.04 2.60
C VAL A 50 3.73 -14.97 3.37
N GLN A 51 3.94 -16.29 3.33
CA GLN A 51 3.11 -17.24 4.07
C GLN A 51 3.26 -17.11 5.60
N GLN A 52 4.30 -16.43 6.07
CA GLN A 52 4.51 -16.15 7.48
C GLN A 52 3.77 -14.90 7.98
N ASN A 53 2.89 -14.33 7.15
CA ASN A 53 2.06 -13.16 7.42
C ASN A 53 2.88 -11.94 7.90
N PRO A 54 3.80 -11.39 7.07
CA PRO A 54 4.47 -10.14 7.38
C PRO A 54 3.47 -8.97 7.42
N ASP A 55 3.81 -7.92 8.17
CA ASP A 55 3.02 -6.67 8.21
C ASP A 55 3.32 -5.74 7.03
N LEU A 56 4.47 -5.93 6.36
CA LEU A 56 4.90 -5.21 5.16
C LEU A 56 5.82 -6.09 4.32
N VAL A 57 5.70 -5.95 3.00
CA VAL A 57 6.64 -6.52 2.03
C VAL A 57 7.38 -5.38 1.33
N VAL A 58 8.70 -5.37 1.41
CA VAL A 58 9.60 -4.53 0.59
C VAL A 58 10.16 -5.43 -0.50
N LEU A 59 9.93 -5.10 -1.76
CA LEU A 59 10.04 -6.03 -2.88
C LEU A 59 10.81 -5.43 -4.05
N ASP A 60 11.99 -5.95 -4.35
CA ASP A 60 12.68 -5.62 -5.60
C ASP A 60 12.00 -6.24 -6.82
N LEU A 61 11.99 -5.52 -7.94
CA LEU A 61 11.44 -6.04 -9.20
C LEU A 61 12.39 -6.99 -9.90
N GLY A 62 13.70 -6.83 -9.73
CA GLY A 62 14.75 -7.59 -10.42
C GLY A 62 15.07 -8.95 -9.80
N LEU A 63 14.19 -9.54 -9.00
CA LEU A 63 14.47 -10.79 -8.29
C LEU A 63 14.70 -11.98 -9.23
N PRO A 64 15.64 -12.88 -8.89
CA PRO A 64 15.84 -14.14 -9.58
C PRO A 64 14.62 -15.08 -9.51
N TYR A 65 14.49 -15.97 -10.51
CA TYR A 65 13.49 -17.04 -10.66
C TYR A 65 12.06 -16.55 -10.88
N ILE A 66 11.55 -15.70 -10.01
CA ILE A 66 10.23 -15.09 -10.11
C ILE A 66 10.44 -13.59 -9.90
N ASP A 67 10.13 -12.78 -10.92
CA ASP A 67 10.27 -11.33 -10.80
C ASP A 67 9.30 -10.72 -9.78
N GLY A 68 9.65 -9.54 -9.25
CA GLY A 68 8.88 -8.92 -8.18
C GLY A 68 7.46 -8.55 -8.59
N LEU A 69 7.18 -8.24 -9.85
CA LEU A 69 5.81 -7.98 -10.33
C LEU A 69 4.94 -9.22 -10.21
N GLU A 70 5.48 -10.36 -10.62
CA GLU A 70 4.77 -11.63 -10.52
C GLU A 70 4.58 -12.05 -9.05
N VAL A 71 5.56 -11.79 -8.18
CA VAL A 71 5.41 -11.98 -6.72
C VAL A 71 4.24 -11.12 -6.20
N CYS A 72 4.19 -9.84 -6.56
CA CYS A 72 3.12 -8.94 -6.16
C CYS A 72 1.75 -9.42 -6.63
N ARG A 73 1.62 -9.82 -7.91
CA ARG A 73 0.37 -10.38 -8.45
C ARG A 73 -0.11 -11.61 -7.69
N ARG A 74 0.80 -12.53 -7.35
CA ARG A 74 0.45 -13.74 -6.58
C ARG A 74 -0.01 -13.41 -5.17
N ILE A 75 0.65 -12.46 -4.48
CA ILE A 75 0.19 -11.97 -3.17
C ILE A 75 -1.26 -11.50 -3.26
N ARG A 76 -1.60 -10.72 -4.29
CA ARG A 76 -2.97 -10.20 -4.48
C ARG A 76 -3.96 -11.29 -4.94
N ALA A 77 -3.54 -12.21 -5.80
CA ALA A 77 -4.39 -13.33 -6.22
C ALA A 77 -4.77 -14.28 -5.07
N GLU A 78 -3.94 -14.34 -4.00
CA GLU A 78 -4.26 -15.05 -2.76
C GLU A 78 -5.21 -14.24 -1.83
N GLY A 79 -5.70 -13.08 -2.25
CA GLY A 79 -6.58 -12.22 -1.44
C GLY A 79 -5.87 -11.51 -0.29
N ARG A 80 -4.54 -11.46 -0.29
CA ARG A 80 -3.77 -10.81 0.78
C ARG A 80 -3.72 -9.31 0.59
N SER A 81 -4.06 -8.57 1.63
CA SER A 81 -4.03 -7.10 1.69
C SER A 81 -2.75 -6.54 2.33
N VAL A 82 -1.74 -7.37 2.56
CA VAL A 82 -0.46 -6.91 3.12
C VAL A 82 0.11 -5.77 2.27
N PRO A 83 0.55 -4.65 2.88
CA PRO A 83 1.17 -3.56 2.13
C PRO A 83 2.43 -4.02 1.40
N VAL A 84 2.59 -3.59 0.14
CA VAL A 84 3.74 -3.90 -0.70
C VAL A 84 4.41 -2.60 -1.16
N LEU A 85 5.68 -2.42 -0.77
CA LEU A 85 6.55 -1.35 -1.24
C LEU A 85 7.52 -1.90 -2.29
N ILE A 86 7.39 -1.45 -3.53
CA ILE A 86 8.29 -1.87 -4.61
C ILE A 86 9.59 -1.04 -4.57
N LEU A 87 10.73 -1.74 -4.72
CA LEU A 87 12.01 -1.13 -5.09
C LEU A 87 12.25 -1.35 -6.59
N THR A 88 12.58 -0.30 -7.33
CA THR A 88 12.77 -0.42 -8.77
C THR A 88 13.94 0.41 -9.28
N GLY A 89 14.80 -0.18 -10.13
CA GLY A 89 15.83 0.54 -10.89
C GLY A 89 15.27 1.23 -12.14
N ARG A 90 14.01 1.00 -12.46
CA ARG A 90 13.36 1.51 -13.66
C ARG A 90 12.63 2.81 -13.33
N SER A 91 13.04 3.89 -13.98
CA SER A 91 12.45 5.22 -13.78
C SER A 91 11.37 5.56 -14.81
N ASP A 92 11.10 4.67 -15.78
CA ASP A 92 10.11 4.92 -16.81
C ASP A 92 8.68 4.83 -16.25
N GLU A 93 7.85 5.80 -16.65
CA GLU A 93 6.46 5.91 -16.18
C GLU A 93 5.66 4.63 -16.42
N GLY A 94 5.94 3.92 -17.51
CA GLY A 94 5.27 2.66 -17.85
C GLY A 94 5.53 1.55 -16.83
N ASP A 95 6.75 1.40 -16.33
CA ASP A 95 7.10 0.37 -15.37
C ASP A 95 6.50 0.66 -13.98
N LEU A 96 6.38 1.94 -13.61
CA LEU A 96 5.71 2.35 -12.37
C LEU A 96 4.21 2.04 -12.40
N VAL A 97 3.56 2.31 -13.56
CA VAL A 97 2.16 1.95 -13.79
C VAL A 97 1.95 0.44 -13.64
N VAL A 98 2.81 -0.37 -14.26
CA VAL A 98 2.74 -1.83 -14.20
C VAL A 98 2.93 -2.36 -12.77
N GLY A 99 3.82 -1.74 -11.97
CA GLY A 99 4.05 -2.12 -10.57
C GLY A 99 2.82 -1.88 -9.69
N LEU A 100 2.22 -0.70 -9.80
CA LEU A 100 1.01 -0.38 -9.06
C LEU A 100 -0.22 -1.14 -9.59
N ASP A 101 -0.32 -1.39 -10.89
CA ASP A 101 -1.38 -2.24 -11.49
C ASP A 101 -1.26 -3.71 -11.03
N ALA A 102 -0.04 -4.17 -10.72
CA ALA A 102 0.18 -5.46 -10.07
C ALA A 102 -0.31 -5.51 -8.61
N GLY A 103 -0.75 -4.38 -8.05
CA GLY A 103 -1.32 -4.27 -6.71
C GLY A 103 -0.35 -3.78 -5.62
N ALA A 104 0.77 -3.16 -5.99
CA ALA A 104 1.64 -2.50 -5.02
C ALA A 104 0.98 -1.25 -4.42
N ASP A 105 1.32 -0.94 -3.17
CA ASP A 105 0.76 0.22 -2.46
C ASP A 105 1.62 1.48 -2.63
N ASP A 106 2.94 1.32 -2.82
CA ASP A 106 3.87 2.42 -3.09
C ASP A 106 5.14 1.87 -3.76
N TYR A 107 6.00 2.78 -4.23
CA TYR A 107 7.27 2.41 -4.84
C TYR A 107 8.39 3.40 -4.49
N VAL A 108 9.63 2.94 -4.60
CA VAL A 108 10.84 3.73 -4.45
C VAL A 108 11.80 3.41 -5.60
N THR A 109 12.26 4.44 -6.30
CA THR A 109 13.23 4.27 -7.39
C THR A 109 14.67 4.20 -6.88
N LYS A 110 15.44 3.23 -7.37
CA LYS A 110 16.88 3.12 -7.14
C LYS A 110 17.65 4.10 -8.07
N PRO A 111 18.65 4.84 -7.57
CA PRO A 111 19.11 4.88 -6.19
C PRO A 111 18.20 5.72 -5.30
N PHE A 112 17.94 5.25 -4.08
CA PHE A 112 17.06 5.92 -3.12
C PHE A 112 17.83 6.44 -1.89
N ARG A 113 17.23 7.41 -1.22
CA ARG A 113 17.70 7.85 0.10
C ARG A 113 17.08 6.97 1.18
N LEU A 114 17.91 6.45 2.09
CA LEU A 114 17.42 5.59 3.18
C LEU A 114 16.31 6.26 4.00
N ALA A 115 16.44 7.56 4.30
CA ALA A 115 15.41 8.30 5.04
C ALA A 115 14.05 8.34 4.31
N GLU A 116 14.07 8.44 2.97
CA GLU A 116 12.84 8.37 2.16
C GLU A 116 12.19 7.00 2.26
N LEU A 117 12.97 5.93 2.08
CA LEU A 117 12.45 4.57 2.17
C LEU A 117 11.86 4.29 3.56
N LEU A 118 12.55 4.64 4.64
CA LEU A 118 12.07 4.46 6.00
C LEU A 118 10.79 5.27 6.28
N ALA A 119 10.66 6.48 5.70
CA ALA A 119 9.43 7.26 5.82
C ALA A 119 8.24 6.55 5.15
N ARG A 120 8.44 5.96 3.96
CA ARG A 120 7.40 5.19 3.25
C ARG A 120 7.03 3.91 3.99
N VAL A 121 8.01 3.19 4.55
CA VAL A 121 7.78 2.02 5.40
C VAL A 121 6.89 2.38 6.59
N ARG A 122 7.20 3.48 7.32
CA ARG A 122 6.36 3.95 8.43
C ARG A 122 4.94 4.32 7.95
N ALA A 123 4.83 4.98 6.80
CA ALA A 123 3.53 5.36 6.24
C ALA A 123 2.66 4.15 5.86
N LEU A 124 3.28 3.07 5.35
CA LEU A 124 2.58 1.83 4.99
C LEU A 124 2.17 1.02 6.23
N LEU A 125 2.97 1.06 7.30
CA LEU A 125 2.71 0.34 8.56
C LEU A 125 1.78 1.10 9.50
N ARG A 126 1.50 2.39 9.24
CA ARG A 126 0.65 3.21 10.12
C ARG A 126 -0.79 2.72 10.04
N ARG A 127 -1.30 2.17 11.15
CA ARG A 127 -2.73 1.91 11.33
C ARG A 127 -3.42 3.23 11.65
N GLN A 128 -4.33 3.68 10.82
CA GLN A 128 -5.09 4.90 11.09
C GLN A 128 -6.20 4.63 12.11
N PRO A 129 -6.51 5.60 13.03
CA PRO A 129 -7.63 5.49 13.95
C PRO A 129 -8.95 5.35 13.22
N ILE A 130 -9.87 4.58 13.81
CA ILE A 130 -11.18 4.21 13.26
C ILE A 130 -12.17 5.34 13.55
N GLU A 131 -12.87 5.83 12.51
CA GLU A 131 -14.06 6.66 12.63
C GLU A 131 -15.26 5.85 12.11
N PRO A 132 -16.40 5.79 12.83
CA PRO A 132 -17.56 5.03 12.38
C PRO A 132 -18.26 5.73 11.20
N GLY A 133 -18.43 5.00 10.09
CA GLY A 133 -19.15 5.46 8.91
C GLY A 133 -20.66 5.27 9.01
N SER A 134 -21.45 6.08 8.28
CA SER A 134 -22.92 6.03 8.23
C SER A 134 -23.44 4.80 7.47
N SER A 135 -24.57 4.25 7.89
CA SER A 135 -25.11 2.96 7.45
C SER A 135 -25.99 2.98 6.17
N ASP A 136 -26.18 4.13 5.52
CA ASP A 136 -27.10 4.27 4.37
C ASP A 136 -26.41 4.55 3.02
N ALA A 137 -25.07 4.46 2.96
CA ALA A 137 -24.32 4.74 1.74
C ALA A 137 -24.22 3.49 0.84
N VAL A 138 -24.28 3.69 -0.48
CA VAL A 138 -24.05 2.64 -1.50
C VAL A 138 -22.69 1.98 -1.30
N VAL A 139 -21.67 2.77 -0.89
CA VAL A 139 -20.34 2.30 -0.50
C VAL A 139 -20.26 2.26 1.03
N ARG A 140 -20.14 1.07 1.59
CA ARG A 140 -20.00 0.85 3.04
C ARG A 140 -18.55 0.55 3.39
N ILE A 141 -18.02 1.25 4.39
CA ILE A 141 -16.66 1.08 4.91
C ILE A 141 -16.71 0.36 6.26
N ASP A 142 -16.10 -0.82 6.33
CA ASP A 142 -15.79 -1.54 7.57
C ASP A 142 -14.33 -1.20 7.95
N SER A 143 -14.18 -0.18 8.78
CA SER A 143 -12.85 0.31 9.19
C SER A 143 -12.10 -0.70 10.09
N ASP A 144 -12.82 -1.46 10.92
CA ASP A 144 -12.23 -2.45 11.83
C ASP A 144 -11.66 -3.64 11.06
N GLY A 145 -12.42 -4.17 10.12
CA GLY A 145 -12.00 -5.25 9.24
C GLY A 145 -11.13 -4.78 8.06
N ARG A 146 -10.96 -3.46 7.86
CA ARG A 146 -10.32 -2.85 6.67
C ARG A 146 -10.94 -3.35 5.37
N ARG A 147 -12.27 -3.45 5.33
CA ARG A 147 -13.04 -3.91 4.16
C ARG A 147 -13.96 -2.80 3.67
N ALA A 148 -14.19 -2.79 2.37
CA ALA A 148 -15.16 -1.91 1.75
C ALA A 148 -16.12 -2.73 0.90
N PHE A 149 -17.36 -2.28 0.80
CA PHE A 149 -18.43 -2.96 0.07
C PHE A 149 -19.16 -1.96 -0.81
N VAL A 150 -19.51 -2.40 -2.01
CA VAL A 150 -20.51 -1.74 -2.86
C VAL A 150 -21.76 -2.62 -2.80
N ASN A 151 -22.85 -2.09 -2.26
CA ASN A 151 -24.01 -2.88 -1.88
C ASN A 151 -23.59 -4.04 -0.95
N GLU A 152 -23.70 -5.29 -1.41
CA GLU A 152 -23.27 -6.48 -0.65
C GLU A 152 -21.94 -7.07 -1.15
N ASN A 153 -21.35 -6.53 -2.23
CA ASN A 153 -20.14 -7.04 -2.84
C ASN A 153 -18.89 -6.44 -2.17
N GLU A 154 -18.02 -7.27 -1.62
CA GLU A 154 -16.75 -6.83 -1.05
C GLU A 154 -15.77 -6.40 -2.15
N LEU A 155 -15.20 -5.20 -2.00
CA LEU A 155 -14.17 -4.67 -2.89
C LEU A 155 -12.80 -5.24 -2.51
N GLN A 156 -12.12 -5.83 -3.48
CA GLN A 156 -10.74 -6.27 -3.30
C GLN A 156 -9.77 -5.08 -3.44
N LEU A 157 -9.54 -4.38 -2.32
CA LEU A 157 -8.70 -3.19 -2.27
C LEU A 157 -7.32 -3.50 -1.69
N THR A 158 -6.29 -2.82 -2.21
CA THR A 158 -5.00 -2.74 -1.52
C THR A 158 -5.11 -1.83 -0.29
N ALA A 159 -4.11 -1.84 0.58
CA ALA A 159 -4.13 -1.04 1.79
C ALA A 159 -4.31 0.47 1.49
N LYS A 160 -3.65 0.98 0.44
CA LYS A 160 -3.73 2.40 0.05
C LYS A 160 -5.02 2.76 -0.68
N GLU A 161 -5.56 1.86 -1.49
CA GLU A 161 -6.88 2.04 -2.11
C GLU A 161 -7.99 2.10 -1.05
N PHE A 162 -7.91 1.23 -0.03
CA PHE A 162 -8.83 1.27 1.11
C PHE A 162 -8.75 2.60 1.86
N ASP A 163 -7.53 3.04 2.22
CA ASP A 163 -7.33 4.31 2.92
C ASP A 163 -7.84 5.49 2.08
N LEU A 164 -7.61 5.49 0.77
CA LEU A 164 -8.08 6.50 -0.16
C LEU A 164 -9.61 6.55 -0.21
N LEU A 165 -10.26 5.40 -0.42
CA LEU A 165 -11.72 5.31 -0.45
C LEU A 165 -12.33 5.77 0.87
N ARG A 166 -11.78 5.33 2.00
CA ARG A 166 -12.22 5.71 3.34
C ARG A 166 -12.18 7.22 3.56
N VAL A 167 -11.09 7.89 3.15
CA VAL A 167 -10.98 9.35 3.27
C VAL A 167 -11.99 10.04 2.38
N LEU A 168 -12.15 9.60 1.15
CA LEU A 168 -13.08 10.20 0.18
C LEU A 168 -14.54 10.04 0.62
N VAL A 169 -14.93 8.87 1.11
CA VAL A 169 -16.28 8.60 1.63
C VAL A 169 -16.54 9.41 2.90
N ARG A 170 -15.59 9.49 3.83
CA ARG A 170 -15.70 10.33 5.04
C ARG A 170 -15.95 11.81 4.72
N GLU A 171 -15.30 12.33 3.68
CA GLU A 171 -15.45 13.71 3.21
C GLU A 171 -16.43 13.86 2.05
N GLN A 172 -17.41 12.95 1.95
CA GLN A 172 -18.41 12.93 0.88
C GLN A 172 -18.98 14.33 0.60
N GLY A 173 -19.11 14.68 -0.68
CA GLY A 173 -19.58 15.99 -1.15
C GLY A 173 -18.56 17.14 -1.05
N LYS A 174 -17.42 16.93 -0.36
CA LYS A 174 -16.37 17.93 -0.24
C LYS A 174 -15.19 17.63 -1.15
N VAL A 175 -14.50 18.68 -1.57
CA VAL A 175 -13.23 18.54 -2.29
C VAL A 175 -12.12 18.27 -1.30
N VAL A 176 -11.47 17.10 -1.44
CA VAL A 176 -10.25 16.77 -0.69
C VAL A 176 -9.04 17.11 -1.55
N SER A 177 -8.17 17.98 -1.05
CA SER A 177 -7.00 18.41 -1.82
C SER A 177 -5.99 17.28 -1.99
N ARG A 178 -5.21 17.33 -3.09
CA ARG A 178 -4.11 16.37 -3.33
C ARG A 178 -3.13 16.33 -2.15
N GLU A 179 -2.78 17.50 -1.63
CA GLU A 179 -1.88 17.61 -0.48
C GLU A 179 -2.45 16.95 0.77
N GLN A 180 -3.74 17.14 1.03
CA GLN A 180 -4.43 16.51 2.16
C GLN A 180 -4.45 14.99 2.02
N LEU A 181 -4.80 14.45 0.83
CA LEU A 181 -4.80 13.02 0.56
C LEU A 181 -3.40 12.42 0.73
N LEU A 182 -2.37 13.05 0.15
CA LEU A 182 -1.00 12.61 0.28
C LEU A 182 -0.52 12.63 1.74
N ARG A 183 -0.84 13.69 2.47
CA ARG A 183 -0.49 13.83 3.88
C ARG A 183 -1.18 12.77 4.74
N GLU A 184 -2.47 12.54 4.53
CA GLU A 184 -3.26 11.64 5.36
C GLU A 184 -2.95 10.16 5.06
N ILE A 185 -2.72 9.82 3.78
CA ILE A 185 -2.56 8.43 3.34
C ILE A 185 -1.08 8.00 3.29
N TRP A 186 -0.16 8.91 2.87
CA TRP A 186 1.27 8.62 2.70
C TRP A 186 2.21 9.32 3.69
N ASP A 187 1.66 10.16 4.63
CA ASP A 187 2.39 10.94 5.65
C ASP A 187 2.99 12.28 5.19
N THR A 188 3.35 13.11 6.20
CA THR A 188 3.69 14.54 6.07
C THR A 188 4.94 14.86 5.25
N VAL A 189 5.78 13.89 4.96
CA VAL A 189 7.02 14.06 4.19
C VAL A 189 6.91 13.29 2.87
N TRP A 190 5.98 13.74 2.00
CA TRP A 190 5.87 13.20 0.66
C TRP A 190 6.98 13.78 -0.24
N PHE A 191 7.99 12.97 -0.56
CA PHE A 191 9.06 13.33 -1.50
C PHE A 191 8.82 12.80 -2.92
N GLY A 192 7.66 12.18 -3.17
CA GLY A 192 7.34 11.52 -4.43
C GLY A 192 6.48 12.34 -5.37
N SER A 193 6.27 11.80 -6.57
CA SER A 193 5.36 12.35 -7.58
C SER A 193 3.91 12.20 -7.14
N THR A 194 3.08 13.22 -7.41
CA THR A 194 1.60 13.14 -7.23
C THR A 194 0.97 12.08 -8.15
N LYS A 195 1.71 11.53 -9.11
CA LYS A 195 1.27 10.48 -10.03
C LYS A 195 0.80 9.22 -9.30
N THR A 196 1.44 8.84 -8.18
CA THR A 196 1.01 7.70 -7.36
C THR A 196 -0.45 7.85 -6.91
N LEU A 197 -0.83 9.03 -6.43
CA LEU A 197 -2.21 9.32 -6.05
C LEU A 197 -3.17 9.18 -7.24
N ASP A 198 -2.81 9.76 -8.41
CA ASP A 198 -3.66 9.71 -9.60
C ASP A 198 -3.88 8.27 -10.08
N MET A 199 -2.87 7.42 -9.94
CA MET A 199 -2.95 6.01 -10.31
C MET A 199 -3.85 5.23 -9.35
N HIS A 200 -3.70 5.41 -8.03
CA HIS A 200 -4.59 4.77 -7.05
C HIS A 200 -6.05 5.21 -7.23
N VAL A 201 -6.29 6.49 -7.57
CA VAL A 201 -7.64 6.96 -7.93
C VAL A 201 -8.16 6.24 -9.18
N SER A 202 -7.32 6.08 -10.21
CA SER A 202 -7.71 5.36 -11.44
C SER A 202 -8.07 3.91 -11.17
N PHE A 203 -7.25 3.20 -10.37
CA PHE A 203 -7.52 1.80 -9.99
C PHE A 203 -8.76 1.67 -9.12
N LEU A 204 -8.94 2.60 -8.17
CA LEU A 204 -10.12 2.61 -7.32
C LEU A 204 -11.40 2.81 -8.14
N ARG A 205 -11.41 3.75 -9.09
CA ARG A 205 -12.54 3.94 -10.03
C ARG A 205 -12.87 2.67 -10.80
N ARG A 206 -11.86 1.98 -11.33
CA ARG A 206 -12.06 0.72 -12.05
C ARG A 206 -12.70 -0.33 -11.15
N LYS A 207 -12.19 -0.52 -9.92
CA LYS A 207 -12.74 -1.50 -8.97
C LYS A 207 -14.17 -1.16 -8.51
N LEU A 208 -14.48 0.12 -8.34
CA LEU A 208 -15.84 0.58 -8.07
C LEU A 208 -16.78 0.26 -9.25
N ALA A 209 -16.34 0.54 -10.48
CA ALA A 209 -17.11 0.22 -11.68
C ALA A 209 -17.35 -1.29 -11.84
N ASP A 210 -16.33 -2.12 -11.58
CA ASP A 210 -16.44 -3.59 -11.62
C ASP A 210 -17.43 -4.12 -10.58
N ALA A 211 -17.62 -3.39 -9.47
CA ALA A 211 -18.59 -3.71 -8.42
C ALA A 211 -19.99 -3.09 -8.65
N GLY A 212 -20.19 -2.36 -9.74
CA GLY A 212 -21.49 -1.77 -10.12
C GLY A 212 -21.72 -0.36 -9.57
N GLU A 213 -20.69 0.31 -9.08
CA GLU A 213 -20.73 1.71 -8.68
C GLU A 213 -20.30 2.62 -9.84
N ASP A 214 -20.87 3.84 -9.93
CA ASP A 214 -20.46 4.79 -10.95
C ASP A 214 -19.01 5.30 -10.68
N PRO A 215 -18.05 5.05 -11.57
CA PRO A 215 -16.67 5.53 -11.40
C PRO A 215 -16.59 7.07 -11.36
N ASP A 216 -17.55 7.80 -11.92
CA ASP A 216 -17.60 9.25 -11.93
C ASP A 216 -17.99 9.84 -10.56
N ASN A 217 -18.49 8.98 -9.63
CA ASN A 217 -18.69 9.36 -8.23
C ASN A 217 -17.39 9.80 -7.54
N ILE A 218 -16.23 9.40 -8.04
CA ILE A 218 -14.96 10.05 -7.70
C ILE A 218 -14.64 11.07 -8.79
N SER A 219 -15.07 12.31 -8.63
CA SER A 219 -14.79 13.38 -9.57
C SER A 219 -13.39 13.98 -9.38
N THR A 220 -12.75 14.42 -10.50
CA THR A 220 -11.45 15.10 -10.46
C THR A 220 -11.65 16.61 -10.61
N LEU A 221 -11.24 17.38 -9.61
CA LEU A 221 -11.15 18.83 -9.69
C LEU A 221 -9.72 19.21 -10.08
N ARG A 222 -9.55 19.57 -11.37
CA ARG A 222 -8.22 19.89 -11.93
C ARG A 222 -7.51 20.97 -11.12
N GLY A 223 -6.26 20.72 -10.73
CA GLY A 223 -5.45 21.64 -9.94
C GLY A 223 -5.76 21.64 -8.43
N PHE A 224 -6.83 20.99 -7.97
CA PHE A 224 -7.21 20.96 -6.56
C PHE A 224 -7.13 19.56 -5.94
N GLY A 225 -7.92 18.60 -6.41
CA GLY A 225 -7.99 17.30 -5.79
C GLY A 225 -9.13 16.43 -6.32
N TYR A 226 -9.74 15.69 -5.42
CA TYR A 226 -10.80 14.73 -5.72
C TYR A 226 -12.00 14.95 -4.80
N ARG A 227 -13.17 14.54 -5.27
CA ARG A 227 -14.42 14.60 -4.51
C ARG A 227 -15.22 13.32 -4.78
N TYR A 228 -15.74 12.73 -3.71
CA TYR A 228 -16.67 11.62 -3.80
C TYR A 228 -18.11 12.13 -3.66
N GLU A 229 -18.96 11.77 -4.61
CA GLU A 229 -20.37 12.11 -4.66
C GLU A 229 -21.18 10.84 -4.94
N THR A 230 -22.34 10.69 -4.35
CA THR A 230 -23.38 9.68 -4.64
C THR A 230 -24.71 10.37 -4.90
#